data_ea1b7da73702cd71f506acb035eab368
#
_entry.id   ea1b7da73702cd71f506acb035eab368
#
_cell.length_a   1.000
_cell.length_b   1.000
_cell.length_c   1.000
_cell.angle_alpha   90.00
_cell.angle_beta   90.00
_cell.angle_gamma   90.00
#
_symmetry.space_group_name_H-M   'P 1'
#
loop_
_entity.id
_entity.type
_entity.pdbx_description
1 polymer ?
#
loop_
_entity_poly.entity_id
_entity_poly.type
_entity_poly.pdbx_seq_one_letter_code
_entity_poly.pdbx_strand_id
1 'polypeptide(L)'
;MTLAWIPESPAIWDEGKRRIVGGAPPGVFDSRYAALPLGALVPGEWWRVEDQGRTVGYGWLDVNWGDAEILLATDVEARGRGVGSFILSKLEAEAAARGLNYLTNVVRPTHPDAERVTAWLTARGFTPSVDGRLLRAVVRRERT
;
A
#
# COMPACT_ATOMS: atom_id res chain seq x y z
N MET A 1 -19.52 -0.73 -6.85
CA MET A 1 -18.80 -0.40 -5.61
C MET A 1 -18.12 0.94 -5.78
N THR A 2 -18.41 1.87 -4.88
CA THR A 2 -17.80 3.20 -4.91
C THR A 2 -16.79 3.30 -3.78
N LEU A 3 -15.50 3.44 -4.13
CA LEU A 3 -14.42 3.50 -3.16
C LEU A 3 -14.04 4.94 -2.84
N ALA A 4 -13.84 5.24 -1.57
CA ALA A 4 -13.36 6.53 -1.09
C ALA A 4 -11.92 6.40 -0.64
N TRP A 5 -11.10 7.41 -0.97
CA TRP A 5 -9.68 7.52 -0.60
C TRP A 5 -9.54 8.59 0.45
N ILE A 6 -9.30 8.21 1.71
CA ILE A 6 -9.38 9.11 2.86
C ILE A 6 -8.03 9.20 3.55
N PRO A 7 -7.38 10.39 3.52
CA PRO A 7 -6.12 10.59 4.22
C PRO A 7 -6.33 10.55 5.74
N GLU A 8 -5.35 9.99 6.45
CA GLU A 8 -5.35 9.95 7.90
C GLU A 8 -4.29 10.89 8.47
N SER A 9 -4.70 11.81 9.33
CA SER A 9 -3.77 12.77 9.97
C SER A 9 -4.26 13.14 11.36
N PRO A 10 -3.57 12.68 12.42
CA PRO A 10 -2.48 11.71 12.40
C PRO A 10 -2.96 10.30 12.10
N ALA A 11 -2.05 9.46 11.58
CA ALA A 11 -2.34 8.04 11.44
C ALA A 11 -2.08 7.33 12.78
N ILE A 12 -3.07 6.60 13.25
CA ILE A 12 -2.98 5.82 14.48
C ILE A 12 -3.32 4.36 14.21
N TRP A 13 -2.79 3.48 15.05
CA TRP A 13 -3.15 2.07 14.99
C TRP A 13 -4.55 1.89 15.55
N ASP A 14 -5.50 1.66 14.65
CA ASP A 14 -6.92 1.51 14.98
C ASP A 14 -7.41 0.09 14.72
N GLU A 15 -8.68 -0.16 14.98
CA GLU A 15 -9.27 -1.49 14.80
C GLU A 15 -9.25 -1.95 13.34
N GLY A 16 -9.43 -1.04 12.38
CA GLY A 16 -9.34 -1.36 10.95
C GLY A 16 -7.94 -1.84 10.55
N LYS A 17 -6.90 -1.14 10.99
CA LYS A 17 -5.52 -1.55 10.73
C LYS A 17 -5.17 -2.86 11.42
N ARG A 18 -5.63 -3.03 12.67
CA ARG A 18 -5.45 -4.28 13.39
C ARG A 18 -6.05 -5.46 12.64
N ARG A 19 -7.24 -5.29 12.10
CA ARG A 19 -7.94 -6.33 11.35
C ARG A 19 -7.31 -6.60 9.99
N ILE A 20 -7.00 -5.56 9.22
CA ILE A 20 -6.58 -5.67 7.81
C ILE A 20 -5.07 -5.88 7.69
N VAL A 21 -4.27 -5.11 8.43
CA VAL A 21 -2.80 -5.21 8.39
C VAL A 21 -2.31 -6.22 9.42
N GLY A 22 -2.72 -6.07 10.67
CA GLY A 22 -2.29 -6.95 11.77
C GLY A 22 -2.86 -8.37 11.66
N GLY A 23 -4.03 -8.53 11.03
CA GLY A 23 -4.66 -9.82 10.79
C GLY A 23 -4.23 -10.52 9.51
N ALA A 24 -3.31 -9.94 8.75
CA ALA A 24 -2.76 -10.58 7.56
C ALA A 24 -1.98 -11.85 7.94
N PRO A 25 -1.86 -12.84 7.03
CA PRO A 25 -1.09 -14.03 7.30
C PRO A 25 0.35 -13.70 7.73
N PRO A 26 0.98 -14.50 8.61
CA PRO A 26 2.35 -14.29 9.00
C PRO A 26 3.28 -14.19 7.78
N GLY A 27 4.20 -13.24 7.81
CA GLY A 27 5.17 -13.03 6.75
C GLY A 27 4.76 -12.03 5.67
N VAL A 28 3.51 -11.56 5.65
CA VAL A 28 3.03 -10.54 4.68
C VAL A 28 3.58 -9.17 5.04
N PHE A 29 3.42 -8.77 6.31
CA PHE A 29 3.92 -7.49 6.83
C PHE A 29 4.89 -7.74 7.98
N ASP A 30 5.57 -6.67 8.43
CA ASP A 30 6.44 -6.73 9.58
C ASP A 30 5.66 -7.23 10.80
N SER A 31 6.23 -8.19 11.53
CA SER A 31 5.58 -8.81 12.69
C SER A 31 5.25 -7.82 13.82
N ARG A 32 5.93 -6.68 13.89
CA ARG A 32 5.65 -5.64 14.89
C ARG A 32 4.23 -5.09 14.79
N TYR A 33 3.62 -5.11 13.60
CA TYR A 33 2.25 -4.62 13.43
C TYR A 33 1.23 -5.44 14.21
N ALA A 34 1.44 -6.73 14.34
CA ALA A 34 0.53 -7.58 15.11
C ALA A 34 0.54 -7.28 16.62
N ALA A 35 1.62 -6.67 17.11
CA ALA A 35 1.82 -6.37 18.53
C ALA A 35 1.55 -4.91 18.91
N LEU A 36 1.18 -4.04 17.97
CA LEU A 36 0.94 -2.63 18.28
C LEU A 36 -0.31 -2.44 19.13
N PRO A 37 -0.23 -1.60 20.19
CA PRO A 37 -1.42 -1.25 20.94
C PRO A 37 -2.33 -0.30 20.16
N LEU A 38 -3.64 -0.43 20.37
CA LEU A 38 -4.60 0.52 19.78
C LEU A 38 -4.29 1.94 20.26
N GLY A 39 -4.35 2.90 19.33
CA GLY A 39 -4.05 4.30 19.59
C GLY A 39 -2.59 4.69 19.37
N ALA A 40 -1.69 3.74 19.15
CA ALA A 40 -0.30 4.06 18.85
C ALA A 40 -0.17 4.84 17.55
N LEU A 41 0.71 5.84 17.52
CA LEU A 41 1.05 6.53 16.28
C LEU A 41 1.83 5.58 15.37
N VAL A 42 1.50 5.60 14.07
CA VAL A 42 2.21 4.81 13.06
C VAL A 42 2.93 5.74 12.09
N PRO A 43 4.18 5.39 11.71
CA PRO A 43 4.96 6.23 10.80
C PRO A 43 4.46 6.13 9.37
N GLY A 44 4.89 7.08 8.52
CA GLY A 44 4.50 7.16 7.13
C GLY A 44 3.17 7.85 6.95
N GLU A 45 2.74 7.91 5.70
CA GLU A 45 1.45 8.49 5.35
C GLU A 45 0.47 7.38 5.02
N TRP A 46 -0.70 7.46 5.62
CA TRP A 46 -1.72 6.42 5.51
C TRP A 46 -3.00 6.98 4.90
N TRP A 47 -3.64 6.17 4.08
CA TRP A 47 -4.99 6.42 3.56
C TRP A 47 -5.85 5.21 3.85
N ARG A 48 -7.07 5.49 4.26
CA ARG A 48 -8.11 4.48 4.45
C ARG A 48 -8.96 4.42 3.19
N VAL A 49 -9.26 3.21 2.73
CA VAL A 49 -10.21 2.98 1.65
C VAL A 49 -11.52 2.52 2.25
N GLU A 50 -12.60 3.24 1.92
CA GLU A 50 -13.94 2.89 2.41
C GLU A 50 -14.87 2.57 1.25
N ASP A 51 -15.73 1.60 1.47
CA ASP A 51 -16.87 1.27 0.63
C ASP A 51 -18.12 1.40 1.48
N GLN A 52 -18.95 2.41 1.19
CA GLN A 52 -20.17 2.71 1.95
C GLN A 52 -19.94 2.80 3.47
N GLY A 53 -18.88 3.50 3.85
CA GLY A 53 -18.53 3.70 5.25
C GLY A 53 -17.79 2.56 5.92
N ARG A 54 -17.60 1.43 5.23
CA ARG A 54 -16.84 0.30 5.73
C ARG A 54 -15.39 0.35 5.21
N THR A 55 -14.43 0.21 6.10
CA THR A 55 -13.02 0.14 5.72
C THR A 55 -12.72 -1.20 5.04
N VAL A 56 -12.20 -1.13 3.81
CA VAL A 56 -11.89 -2.31 2.99
C VAL A 56 -10.42 -2.41 2.62
N GLY A 57 -9.61 -1.40 2.92
CA GLY A 57 -8.19 -1.44 2.64
C GLY A 57 -7.46 -0.21 3.13
N TYR A 58 -6.14 -0.25 2.98
CA TYR A 58 -5.23 0.85 3.31
C TYR A 58 -4.16 0.99 2.25
N GLY A 59 -3.76 2.23 1.98
CA GLY A 59 -2.55 2.55 1.26
C GLY A 59 -1.57 3.24 2.20
N TRP A 60 -0.29 3.00 1.99
CA TRP A 60 0.79 3.60 2.76
C TRP A 60 1.88 4.05 1.82
N LEU A 61 2.47 5.20 2.14
CA LEU A 61 3.54 5.79 1.35
C LEU A 61 4.59 6.40 2.28
N ASP A 62 5.83 6.13 1.98
CA ASP A 62 6.96 6.78 2.65
C ASP A 62 7.94 7.29 1.60
N VAL A 63 8.40 8.54 1.76
CA VAL A 63 9.32 9.16 0.83
C VAL A 63 10.74 8.85 1.24
N ASN A 64 11.52 8.31 0.30
CA ASN A 64 12.88 7.88 0.53
C ASN A 64 13.75 8.29 -0.67
N TRP A 65 14.60 9.30 -0.50
CA TRP A 65 15.51 9.75 -1.54
C TRP A 65 14.83 10.05 -2.89
N GLY A 66 13.67 10.68 -2.87
CA GLY A 66 12.93 11.06 -4.08
C GLY A 66 12.08 9.94 -4.66
N ASP A 67 12.01 8.80 -4.01
CA ASP A 67 11.16 7.67 -4.39
C ASP A 67 10.06 7.45 -3.35
N ALA A 68 8.98 6.82 -3.77
CA ALA A 68 7.87 6.47 -2.91
C ALA A 68 7.88 4.97 -2.62
N GLU A 69 8.21 4.59 -1.40
CA GLU A 69 7.96 3.23 -0.93
C GLU A 69 6.47 3.09 -0.64
N ILE A 70 5.84 2.05 -1.17
CA ILE A 70 4.40 1.86 -1.04
C ILE A 70 4.07 0.50 -0.43
N LEU A 71 2.97 0.48 0.33
CA LEU A 71 2.33 -0.74 0.80
C LEU A 71 0.84 -0.67 0.50
N LEU A 72 0.27 -1.83 0.21
CA LEU A 72 -1.16 -2.00 -0.04
C LEU A 72 -1.68 -3.10 0.87
N ALA A 73 -2.80 -2.86 1.51
CA ALA A 73 -3.48 -3.86 2.32
C ALA A 73 -4.96 -3.88 1.95
N THR A 74 -5.48 -5.05 1.64
CA THR A 74 -6.90 -5.24 1.28
C THR A 74 -7.54 -6.22 2.25
N ASP A 75 -8.74 -5.87 2.73
CA ASP A 75 -9.55 -6.80 3.53
C ASP A 75 -9.79 -8.08 2.73
N VAL A 76 -9.57 -9.24 3.37
CA VAL A 76 -9.77 -10.55 2.72
C VAL A 76 -11.17 -10.68 2.11
N GLU A 77 -12.19 -10.12 2.78
CA GLU A 77 -13.58 -10.18 2.30
C GLU A 77 -13.84 -9.28 1.09
N ALA A 78 -12.93 -8.34 0.81
CA ALA A 78 -13.06 -7.41 -0.31
C ALA A 78 -12.12 -7.75 -1.48
N ARG A 79 -11.40 -8.87 -1.41
CA ARG A 79 -10.49 -9.29 -2.48
C ARG A 79 -11.24 -9.60 -3.76
N GLY A 80 -10.58 -9.37 -4.90
CA GLY A 80 -11.15 -9.62 -6.22
C GLY A 80 -12.13 -8.54 -6.69
N ARG A 81 -12.25 -7.42 -5.97
CA ARG A 81 -13.18 -6.33 -6.29
C ARG A 81 -12.49 -5.06 -6.76
N GLY A 82 -11.19 -5.13 -7.09
CA GLY A 82 -10.44 -3.99 -7.60
C GLY A 82 -9.91 -3.03 -6.54
N VAL A 83 -9.98 -3.37 -5.26
CA VAL A 83 -9.49 -2.51 -4.17
C VAL A 83 -7.98 -2.27 -4.30
N GLY A 84 -7.19 -3.32 -4.54
CA GLY A 84 -5.74 -3.21 -4.71
C GLY A 84 -5.36 -2.30 -5.88
N SER A 85 -6.04 -2.44 -7.01
CA SER A 85 -5.81 -1.59 -8.19
C SER A 85 -6.18 -0.13 -7.90
N PHE A 86 -7.26 0.10 -7.16
CA PHE A 86 -7.67 1.43 -6.73
C PHE A 86 -6.59 2.06 -5.84
N ILE A 87 -6.08 1.32 -4.85
CA ILE A 87 -5.03 1.81 -3.93
C ILE A 87 -3.77 2.17 -4.73
N LEU A 88 -3.32 1.28 -5.60
CA LEU A 88 -2.12 1.52 -6.41
C LEU A 88 -2.26 2.78 -7.26
N SER A 89 -3.41 2.95 -7.92
CA SER A 89 -3.69 4.14 -8.73
C SER A 89 -3.64 5.42 -7.90
N LYS A 90 -4.18 5.39 -6.69
CA LYS A 90 -4.18 6.55 -5.78
C LYS A 90 -2.79 6.86 -5.24
N LEU A 91 -2.03 5.85 -4.87
CA LEU A 91 -0.64 6.04 -4.42
C LEU A 91 0.24 6.61 -5.54
N GLU A 92 0.04 6.16 -6.78
CA GLU A 92 0.73 6.72 -7.94
C GLU A 92 0.38 8.21 -8.12
N ALA A 93 -0.89 8.57 -8.01
CA ALA A 93 -1.32 9.96 -8.10
C ALA A 93 -0.68 10.83 -7.00
N GLU A 94 -0.58 10.32 -5.78
CA GLU A 94 0.09 11.01 -4.67
C GLU A 94 1.59 11.21 -4.96
N ALA A 95 2.26 10.19 -5.46
CA ALA A 95 3.67 10.26 -5.82
C ALA A 95 3.91 11.24 -6.96
N ALA A 96 3.06 11.22 -7.98
CA ALA A 96 3.14 12.14 -9.12
C ALA A 96 2.95 13.60 -8.68
N ALA A 97 1.99 13.87 -7.79
CA ALA A 97 1.73 15.21 -7.27
C ALA A 97 2.91 15.77 -6.48
N ARG A 98 3.74 14.92 -5.90
CA ARG A 98 4.94 15.30 -5.13
C ARG A 98 6.23 15.29 -5.96
N GLY A 99 6.14 15.00 -7.25
CA GLY A 99 7.31 14.95 -8.13
C GLY A 99 8.28 13.81 -7.82
N LEU A 100 7.81 12.73 -7.23
CA LEU A 100 8.64 11.57 -6.92
C LEU A 100 8.96 10.77 -8.19
N ASN A 101 10.07 10.04 -8.19
CA ASN A 101 10.60 9.42 -9.40
C ASN A 101 10.09 8.00 -9.62
N TYR A 102 10.07 7.19 -8.57
CA TYR A 102 9.69 5.78 -8.64
C TYR A 102 8.75 5.40 -7.50
N LEU A 103 7.84 4.47 -7.81
CA LEU A 103 7.18 3.66 -6.80
C LEU A 103 8.08 2.46 -6.50
N THR A 104 8.26 2.14 -5.24
CA THR A 104 9.05 0.97 -4.83
C THR A 104 8.23 0.08 -3.92
N ASN A 105 8.42 -1.23 -4.04
CA ASN A 105 7.79 -2.20 -3.16
C ASN A 105 8.74 -3.38 -2.95
N VAL A 106 8.77 -3.88 -1.73
CA VAL A 106 9.51 -5.09 -1.39
C VAL A 106 8.50 -6.19 -1.08
N VAL A 107 8.46 -7.23 -1.92
CA VAL A 107 7.70 -8.43 -1.61
C VAL A 107 8.58 -9.29 -0.70
N ARG A 108 8.16 -9.44 0.54
CA ARG A 108 8.96 -10.18 1.53
C ARG A 108 9.07 -11.65 1.14
N PRO A 109 10.26 -12.26 1.25
CA PRO A 109 10.42 -13.70 0.97
C PRO A 109 9.53 -14.58 1.85
N THR A 110 9.15 -14.06 3.03
CA THR A 110 8.26 -14.73 3.98
C THR A 110 6.79 -14.67 3.61
N HIS A 111 6.44 -13.86 2.57
CA HIS A 111 5.06 -13.73 2.12
C HIS A 111 4.57 -15.08 1.57
N PRO A 112 3.45 -15.62 2.06
CA PRO A 112 2.96 -16.93 1.61
C PRO A 112 2.59 -16.98 0.13
N ASP A 113 2.24 -15.83 -0.47
CA ASP A 113 1.89 -15.69 -1.89
C ASP A 113 2.89 -14.80 -2.63
N ALA A 114 4.18 -14.84 -2.28
CA ALA A 114 5.19 -13.95 -2.84
C ALA A 114 5.21 -13.96 -4.38
N GLU A 115 5.12 -15.12 -5.00
CA GLU A 115 5.13 -15.23 -6.46
C GLU A 115 3.90 -14.57 -7.10
N ARG A 116 2.73 -14.77 -6.51
CA ARG A 116 1.48 -14.18 -7.00
C ARG A 116 1.51 -12.65 -6.89
N VAL A 117 1.96 -12.12 -5.76
CA VAL A 117 2.06 -10.67 -5.53
C VAL A 117 3.09 -10.06 -6.49
N THR A 118 4.23 -10.70 -6.67
CA THR A 118 5.26 -10.26 -7.62
C THR A 118 4.69 -10.23 -9.05
N ALA A 119 3.98 -11.27 -9.45
CA ALA A 119 3.35 -11.33 -10.77
C ALA A 119 2.30 -10.23 -10.94
N TRP A 120 1.50 -9.95 -9.90
CA TRP A 120 0.49 -8.90 -9.92
C TRP A 120 1.12 -7.52 -10.12
N LEU A 121 2.22 -7.23 -9.41
CA LEU A 121 2.97 -5.98 -9.55
C LEU A 121 3.66 -5.89 -10.91
N THR A 122 4.29 -6.98 -11.36
CA THR A 122 4.96 -7.03 -12.66
C THR A 122 3.98 -6.77 -13.81
N ALA A 123 2.78 -7.33 -13.73
CA ALA A 123 1.73 -7.07 -14.72
C ALA A 123 1.31 -5.59 -14.75
N ARG A 124 1.62 -4.84 -13.70
CA ARG A 124 1.33 -3.40 -13.58
C ARG A 124 2.56 -2.52 -13.78
N GLY A 125 3.59 -3.05 -14.42
CA GLY A 125 4.76 -2.30 -14.86
C GLY A 125 5.93 -2.25 -13.89
N PHE A 126 5.85 -2.96 -12.77
CA PHE A 126 7.00 -3.05 -11.87
C PHE A 126 8.05 -4.00 -12.42
N THR A 127 9.32 -3.63 -12.26
CA THR A 127 10.46 -4.46 -12.67
C THR A 127 11.42 -4.65 -11.51
N PRO A 128 12.09 -5.82 -11.40
CA PRO A 128 13.03 -6.05 -10.33
C PRO A 128 14.29 -5.19 -10.49
N SER A 129 14.77 -4.65 -9.37
CA SER A 129 16.05 -3.95 -9.30
C SER A 129 17.15 -4.89 -8.79
N VAL A 130 18.40 -4.43 -8.89
CA VAL A 130 19.57 -5.21 -8.44
C VAL A 130 19.57 -5.52 -6.93
N ASP A 131 18.86 -4.70 -6.15
CA ASP A 131 18.76 -4.89 -4.69
C ASP A 131 17.54 -5.70 -4.24
N GLY A 132 16.79 -6.27 -5.19
CA GLY A 132 15.64 -7.13 -4.89
C GLY A 132 14.32 -6.39 -4.71
N ARG A 133 14.31 -5.06 -4.83
CA ARG A 133 13.06 -4.29 -4.82
C ARG A 133 12.40 -4.33 -6.18
N LEU A 134 11.09 -4.09 -6.19
CA LEU A 134 10.34 -3.85 -7.43
C LEU A 134 10.19 -2.35 -7.62
N LEU A 135 10.46 -1.88 -8.82
CA LEU A 135 10.43 -0.46 -9.18
C LEU A 135 9.50 -0.22 -10.35
N ARG A 136 8.78 0.88 -10.28
CA ARG A 136 8.01 1.40 -11.41
C ARG A 136 8.18 2.91 -11.46
N ALA A 137 8.53 3.45 -12.64
CA ALA A 137 8.62 4.89 -12.84
C ALA A 137 7.26 5.56 -12.63
N VAL A 138 7.24 6.67 -11.92
CA VAL A 138 6.04 7.46 -11.74
C VAL A 138 5.71 8.18 -13.05
N VAL A 139 4.50 7.96 -13.55
CA VAL A 139 4.05 8.62 -14.78
C VAL A 139 3.69 10.06 -14.45
N ARG A 140 4.40 10.99 -15.08
CA ARG A 140 4.11 12.42 -14.96
C ARG A 140 3.25 12.84 -16.12
N ARG A 141 2.11 13.47 -15.82
CA ARG A 141 1.31 14.10 -16.86
C ARG A 141 1.99 15.39 -17.26
N GLU A 142 2.27 15.53 -18.55
CA GLU A 142 2.70 16.82 -19.08
C GLU A 142 1.57 17.82 -18.91
N ARG A 143 1.91 19.00 -18.44
CA ARG A 143 0.99 20.12 -18.44
C ARG A 143 0.98 20.74 -19.83
N THR A 144 -0.13 20.64 -20.47
CA THR A 144 -0.39 21.37 -21.70
C THR A 144 -1.03 22.70 -21.39
#